data_0e54e8dc48568a1570af5efbe06dfca4
#
_entry.id   0e54e8dc48568a1570af5efbe06dfca4
#
_cell.length_a   1.000
_cell.length_b   1.000
_cell.length_c   1.000
_cell.angle_alpha   90.00
_cell.angle_beta   90.00
_cell.angle_gamma   90.00
#
_symmetry.space_group_name_H-M   'P 1'
#
loop_
_entity.id
_entity.type
_entity.pdbx_description
1 polymer ?
#
loop_
_entity_poly.entity_id
_entity_poly.type
_entity_poly.pdbx_seq_one_letter_code
_entity_poly.pdbx_strand_id
1 'polypeptide(L)'
;MSNKPIYIGIAGLAGSGKDTFFKYLSSALQKSALRVKRYSFGDELKTEIKGWCLENYGIDPTNCSREEKDYIRDILIAHARIKRKQTNGKYWIDKTKQTIKNENLNLDYICITDVRYNTSHEDEVAFIKDN
;
A
#
# COMPACT_ATOMS: atom_id res chain seq x y z
N MET A 1 12.95 22.04 -12.32
CA MET A 1 12.61 21.65 -10.94
C MET A 1 11.54 20.56 -10.96
N SER A 2 11.82 19.43 -10.34
CA SER A 2 10.79 18.42 -10.17
C SER A 2 9.84 18.89 -9.06
N ASN A 3 8.59 19.07 -9.37
CA ASN A 3 7.56 19.30 -8.37
C ASN A 3 7.38 18.02 -7.54
N LYS A 4 7.24 18.16 -6.21
CA LYS A 4 6.89 17.04 -5.37
C LYS A 4 5.52 16.52 -5.76
N PRO A 5 5.33 15.18 -5.84
CA PRO A 5 4.01 14.62 -6.09
C PRO A 5 3.06 14.93 -4.95
N ILE A 6 1.78 15.03 -5.28
CA ILE A 6 0.72 15.17 -4.29
C ILE A 6 0.30 13.76 -3.85
N TYR A 7 0.28 13.53 -2.54
CA TYR A 7 -0.14 12.27 -1.96
C TYR A 7 -1.64 12.28 -1.67
N ILE A 8 -2.32 11.22 -2.12
CA ILE A 8 -3.74 11.00 -1.87
C ILE A 8 -3.89 9.68 -1.13
N GLY A 9 -4.45 9.73 0.07
CA GLY A 9 -4.77 8.54 0.84
C GLY A 9 -6.23 8.14 0.66
N ILE A 10 -6.49 6.87 0.43
CA ILE A 10 -7.84 6.32 0.36
C ILE A 10 -8.01 5.36 1.54
N ALA A 11 -8.98 5.65 2.39
CA ALA A 11 -9.34 4.82 3.53
C ALA A 11 -10.70 4.15 3.29
N GLY A 12 -10.88 2.95 3.83
CA GLY A 12 -12.13 2.22 3.74
C GLY A 12 -11.96 0.75 4.04
N LEU A 13 -13.05 0.08 4.31
CA LEU A 13 -13.06 -1.36 4.57
C LEU A 13 -12.91 -2.15 3.26
N ALA A 14 -12.53 -3.41 3.39
CA ALA A 14 -12.49 -4.33 2.27
C ALA A 14 -13.87 -4.38 1.59
N GLY A 15 -13.90 -4.29 0.26
CA GLY A 15 -15.14 -4.26 -0.50
C GLY A 15 -15.88 -2.92 -0.53
N SER A 16 -15.29 -1.85 0.02
CA SER A 16 -15.91 -0.51 0.04
C SER A 16 -15.79 0.26 -1.28
N GLY A 17 -15.18 -0.34 -2.31
CA GLY A 17 -15.02 0.31 -3.61
C GLY A 17 -13.75 1.15 -3.76
N LYS A 18 -12.74 0.96 -2.90
CA LYS A 18 -11.46 1.70 -2.97
C LYS A 18 -10.78 1.58 -4.32
N ASP A 19 -10.71 0.37 -4.87
CA ASP A 19 -10.07 0.13 -6.16
C ASP A 19 -10.87 0.74 -7.30
N THR A 20 -12.18 0.72 -7.22
CA THR A 20 -13.07 1.40 -8.18
C THR A 20 -12.86 2.90 -8.15
N PHE A 21 -12.79 3.48 -6.96
CA PHE A 21 -12.48 4.91 -6.79
C PHE A 21 -11.14 5.28 -7.41
N PHE A 22 -10.09 4.50 -7.12
CA PHE A 22 -8.77 4.75 -7.72
C PHE A 22 -8.83 4.68 -9.24
N LYS A 23 -9.53 3.72 -9.79
CA LYS A 23 -9.67 3.56 -11.24
C LYS A 23 -10.28 4.81 -11.90
N TYR A 24 -11.33 5.38 -11.32
CA TYR A 24 -11.94 6.62 -11.81
C TYR A 24 -11.01 7.82 -11.64
N LEU A 25 -10.37 7.95 -10.48
CA LEU A 25 -9.41 9.02 -10.20
C LEU A 25 -8.24 8.98 -11.19
N SER A 26 -7.65 7.81 -11.38
CA SER A 26 -6.55 7.60 -12.31
C SER A 26 -6.94 7.98 -13.74
N SER A 27 -8.12 7.55 -14.19
CA SER A 27 -8.64 7.88 -15.52
C SER A 27 -8.83 9.40 -15.68
N ALA A 28 -9.40 10.07 -14.69
CA ALA A 28 -9.61 11.51 -14.73
C ALA A 28 -8.29 12.30 -14.79
N LEU A 29 -7.31 11.90 -13.99
CA LEU A 29 -5.99 12.53 -13.96
C LEU A 29 -5.23 12.32 -15.27
N GLN A 30 -5.30 11.12 -15.83
CA GLN A 30 -4.65 10.79 -17.10
C GLN A 30 -5.24 11.60 -18.27
N LYS A 31 -6.52 11.89 -18.26
CA LYS A 31 -7.16 12.78 -19.25
C LYS A 31 -6.60 14.18 -19.22
N SER A 32 -6.09 14.62 -18.09
CA SER A 32 -5.43 15.92 -17.90
C SER A 32 -3.91 15.84 -18.11
N ALA A 33 -3.40 14.74 -18.68
CA ALA A 33 -1.98 14.46 -18.89
C ALA A 33 -1.16 14.44 -17.59
N LEU A 34 -1.80 14.11 -16.46
CA LEU A 34 -1.15 13.97 -15.16
C LEU A 34 -0.79 12.50 -14.91
N ARG A 35 0.38 12.29 -14.30
CA ARG A 35 0.88 10.96 -14.00
C ARG A 35 0.53 10.57 -12.57
N VAL A 36 -0.12 9.43 -12.42
CA VAL A 36 -0.54 8.89 -11.13
C VAL A 36 -0.12 7.44 -11.01
N LYS A 37 0.34 7.04 -9.83
CA LYS A 37 0.61 5.64 -9.50
C LYS A 37 -0.01 5.28 -8.16
N ARG A 38 -0.50 4.04 -8.09
CA ARG A 38 -1.04 3.45 -6.88
C ARG A 38 0.04 2.70 -6.12
N TYR A 39 0.06 2.89 -4.82
CA TYR A 39 0.83 2.08 -3.86
C TYR A 39 -0.08 1.63 -2.74
N SER A 40 0.26 0.56 -2.07
CA SER A 40 -0.45 0.11 -0.87
C SER A 40 0.51 -0.53 0.12
N PHE A 41 0.21 -0.40 1.40
CA PHE A 41 0.99 -1.07 2.46
C PHE A 41 0.83 -2.58 2.35
N GLY A 42 -0.33 -3.05 1.92
CA GLY A 42 -0.59 -4.48 1.70
C GLY A 42 0.27 -5.10 0.61
N ASP A 43 0.60 -4.35 -0.43
CA ASP A 43 1.50 -4.84 -1.49
C ASP A 43 2.92 -5.04 -0.95
N GLU A 44 3.40 -4.15 -0.08
CA GLU A 44 4.68 -4.31 0.60
C GLU A 44 4.70 -5.56 1.49
N LEU A 45 3.64 -5.78 2.24
CA LEU A 45 3.47 -6.96 3.08
C LEU A 45 3.54 -8.25 2.25
N LYS A 46 2.78 -8.33 1.18
CA LYS A 46 2.73 -9.52 0.32
C LYS A 46 4.07 -9.80 -0.32
N THR A 47 4.75 -8.77 -0.80
CA THR A 47 6.09 -8.89 -1.40
C THR A 47 7.10 -9.39 -0.37
N GLU A 48 7.07 -8.87 0.85
CA GLU A 48 8.00 -9.26 1.90
C GLU A 48 7.86 -10.74 2.29
N ILE A 49 6.63 -11.24 2.42
CA ILE A 49 6.35 -12.59 2.89
C ILE A 49 6.23 -13.62 1.76
N LYS A 50 6.36 -13.19 0.52
CA LYS A 50 6.15 -14.04 -0.66
C LYS A 50 6.99 -15.32 -0.63
N GLY A 51 8.29 -15.22 -0.40
CA GLY A 51 9.19 -16.38 -0.37
C GLY A 51 8.79 -17.39 0.71
N TRP A 52 8.47 -16.89 1.88
CA TRP A 52 8.07 -17.75 3.01
C TRP A 52 6.73 -18.45 2.74
N CYS A 53 5.76 -17.74 2.16
CA CYS A 53 4.47 -18.33 1.79
C CYS A 53 4.61 -19.39 0.71
N LEU A 54 5.43 -19.16 -0.30
CA LEU A 54 5.69 -20.16 -1.33
C LEU A 54 6.35 -21.41 -0.76
N GLU A 55 7.35 -21.24 0.11
CA GLU A 55 8.06 -22.37 0.72
C GLU A 55 7.15 -23.18 1.65
N ASN A 56 6.34 -22.53 2.47
CA ASN A 56 5.55 -23.20 3.50
C ASN A 56 4.17 -23.65 3.02
N TYR A 57 3.55 -22.93 2.08
CA TYR A 57 2.17 -23.16 1.65
C TYR A 57 2.00 -23.37 0.15
N GLY A 58 3.04 -23.13 -0.65
CA GLY A 58 2.92 -23.19 -2.10
C GLY A 58 2.02 -22.10 -2.68
N ILE A 59 1.81 -21.01 -1.96
CA ILE A 59 0.92 -19.91 -2.37
C ILE A 59 1.74 -18.63 -2.50
N ASP A 60 1.59 -17.96 -3.65
CA ASP A 60 2.16 -16.64 -3.88
C ASP A 60 1.12 -15.57 -3.46
N PRO A 61 1.34 -14.84 -2.36
CA PRO A 61 0.37 -13.85 -1.90
C PRO A 61 0.18 -12.67 -2.86
N THR A 62 1.11 -12.46 -3.79
CA THR A 62 1.01 -11.39 -4.79
C THR A 62 0.21 -11.81 -6.02
N ASN A 63 -0.01 -13.10 -6.21
CA ASN A 63 -0.73 -13.65 -7.36
C ASN A 63 -1.38 -14.97 -6.99
N CYS A 64 -2.53 -14.91 -6.34
CA CYS A 64 -3.26 -16.09 -5.90
C CYS A 64 -4.76 -15.91 -6.07
N SER A 65 -5.49 -17.03 -6.07
CA SER A 65 -6.94 -17.02 -6.10
C SER A 65 -7.52 -16.47 -4.79
N ARG A 66 -8.79 -16.12 -4.78
CA ARG A 66 -9.48 -15.68 -3.58
C ARG A 66 -9.48 -16.76 -2.49
N GLU A 67 -9.66 -18.01 -2.89
CA GLU A 67 -9.62 -19.16 -1.99
C GLU A 67 -8.25 -19.32 -1.34
N GLU A 68 -7.17 -19.25 -2.14
CA GLU A 68 -5.81 -19.30 -1.64
C GLU A 68 -5.51 -18.13 -0.69
N LYS A 69 -5.99 -16.94 -1.02
CA LYS A 69 -5.85 -15.75 -0.18
C LYS A 69 -6.50 -15.95 1.19
N ASP A 70 -7.65 -16.60 1.25
CA ASP A 70 -8.33 -16.90 2.50
C ASP A 70 -7.50 -17.83 3.40
N TYR A 71 -6.78 -18.81 2.82
CA TYR A 71 -5.89 -19.70 3.55
C TYR A 71 -4.75 -18.97 4.25
N ILE A 72 -4.17 -17.97 3.61
CA ILE A 72 -2.99 -17.26 4.15
C ILE A 72 -3.32 -15.95 4.85
N ARG A 73 -4.59 -15.58 4.93
CA ARG A 73 -5.02 -14.30 5.53
C ARG A 73 -4.51 -14.12 6.94
N ASP A 74 -4.61 -15.16 7.78
CA ASP A 74 -4.22 -15.07 9.18
C ASP A 74 -2.73 -14.80 9.35
N ILE A 75 -1.88 -15.44 8.55
CA ILE A 75 -0.43 -15.20 8.62
C ILE A 75 -0.08 -13.79 8.12
N LEU A 76 -0.75 -13.32 7.08
CA LEU A 76 -0.56 -11.96 6.59
C LEU A 76 -0.91 -10.93 7.66
N ILE A 77 -2.05 -11.09 8.30
CA ILE A 77 -2.50 -10.20 9.39
C ILE A 77 -1.53 -10.25 10.56
N ALA A 78 -1.13 -11.44 10.98
CA ALA A 78 -0.21 -11.61 12.10
C ALA A 78 1.15 -10.96 11.83
N HIS A 79 1.72 -11.21 10.67
CA HIS A 79 3.01 -10.62 10.28
C HIS A 79 2.93 -9.09 10.22
N ALA A 80 1.88 -8.56 9.61
CA ALA A 80 1.67 -7.12 9.52
C ALA A 80 1.60 -6.47 10.90
N ARG A 81 0.84 -7.07 11.82
CA ARG A 81 0.68 -6.57 13.19
C ARG A 81 1.96 -6.62 13.99
N ILE A 82 2.73 -7.70 13.88
CA ILE A 82 4.00 -7.84 14.60
C ILE A 82 4.98 -6.75 14.15
N LYS A 83 5.16 -6.58 12.86
CA LYS A 83 6.05 -5.56 12.31
C LYS A 83 5.61 -4.15 12.72
N ARG A 84 4.32 -3.90 12.71
CA ARG A 84 3.77 -2.62 13.15
C ARG A 84 4.06 -2.37 14.64
N LYS A 85 3.86 -3.36 15.51
CA LYS A 85 4.15 -3.25 16.94
C LYS A 85 5.62 -3.01 17.22
N GLN A 86 6.51 -3.70 16.52
CA GLN A 86 7.96 -3.57 16.70
C GLN A 86 8.49 -2.18 16.33
N THR A 87 7.77 -1.43 15.52
CA THR A 87 8.23 -0.16 14.95
C THR A 87 7.32 1.02 15.28
N ASN A 88 6.39 0.85 16.21
CA ASN A 88 5.41 1.87 16.57
C ASN A 88 4.64 2.41 15.34
N GLY A 89 4.27 1.51 14.44
CA GLY A 89 3.46 1.82 13.26
C GLY A 89 4.24 2.23 12.02
N LYS A 90 5.57 2.29 12.07
CA LYS A 90 6.37 2.87 10.99
C LYS A 90 6.79 1.90 9.90
N TYR A 91 6.80 0.60 10.16
CA TYR A 91 7.45 -0.38 9.29
C TYR A 91 6.94 -0.33 7.85
N TRP A 92 5.63 -0.42 7.64
CA TRP A 92 5.04 -0.44 6.30
C TRP A 92 5.10 0.92 5.61
N ILE A 93 5.04 2.00 6.39
CA ILE A 93 5.23 3.36 5.89
C ILE A 93 6.65 3.51 5.33
N ASP A 94 7.65 3.09 6.09
CA ASP A 94 9.06 3.18 5.68
C ASP A 94 9.35 2.30 4.46
N LYS A 95 8.78 1.11 4.41
CA LYS A 95 8.86 0.22 3.24
C LYS A 95 8.27 0.86 2.00
N THR A 96 7.09 1.45 2.12
CA THR A 96 6.41 2.13 1.00
C THR A 96 7.22 3.35 0.52
N LYS A 97 7.73 4.15 1.45
CA LYS A 97 8.62 5.27 1.13
C LYS A 97 9.85 4.80 0.36
N GLN A 98 10.45 3.69 0.78
CA GLN A 98 11.63 3.13 0.13
C GLN A 98 11.32 2.65 -1.28
N THR A 99 10.18 2.00 -1.48
CA THR A 99 9.73 1.56 -2.81
C THR A 99 9.52 2.74 -3.74
N ILE A 100 8.83 3.78 -3.28
CA ILE A 100 8.59 5.01 -4.06
C ILE A 100 9.92 5.65 -4.45
N LYS A 101 10.86 5.75 -3.51
CA LYS A 101 12.18 6.32 -3.74
C LYS A 101 13.00 5.51 -4.74
N ASN A 102 12.98 4.17 -4.60
CA ASN A 102 13.76 3.28 -5.47
C ASN A 102 13.24 3.27 -6.91
N GLU A 103 11.93 3.37 -7.11
CA GLU A 103 11.35 3.44 -8.44
C GLU A 103 11.69 4.77 -9.13
N ASN A 104 11.86 5.83 -8.36
CA ASN A 104 12.24 7.15 -8.84
C ASN A 104 11.44 7.62 -10.06
N LEU A 105 10.13 7.43 -10.01
CA LEU A 105 9.22 7.83 -11.08
C LEU A 105 8.88 9.31 -10.96
N ASN A 106 8.73 9.96 -12.09
CA ASN A 106 8.34 11.37 -12.14
C ASN A 106 6.80 11.45 -12.14
N LEU A 107 6.21 11.40 -10.97
CA LEU A 107 4.75 11.35 -10.77
C LEU A 107 4.21 12.69 -10.31
N ASP A 108 3.00 13.01 -10.76
CA ASP A 108 2.25 14.18 -10.28
C ASP A 108 1.42 13.83 -9.04
N TYR A 109 0.92 12.60 -8.98
CA TYR A 109 0.13 12.08 -7.87
C TYR A 109 0.59 10.70 -7.45
N ILE A 110 0.62 10.48 -6.15
CA ILE A 110 0.84 9.16 -5.53
C ILE A 110 -0.41 8.83 -4.72
N CYS A 111 -1.03 7.70 -5.02
CA CYS A 111 -2.24 7.26 -4.34
C CYS A 111 -1.95 6.06 -3.46
N ILE A 112 -2.20 6.18 -2.16
CA ILE A 112 -2.09 5.09 -1.19
C ILE A 112 -3.50 4.58 -0.88
N THR A 113 -3.81 3.35 -1.27
CA THR A 113 -5.20 2.85 -1.32
C THR A 113 -5.68 2.13 -0.08
N ASP A 114 -4.82 1.92 0.92
CA ASP A 114 -5.18 1.17 2.13
C ASP A 114 -4.74 1.86 3.43
N VAL A 115 -4.95 3.17 3.50
CA VAL A 115 -4.72 3.95 4.71
C VAL A 115 -5.74 3.55 5.78
N ARG A 116 -5.26 3.10 6.95
CA ARG A 116 -6.13 2.58 8.02
C ARG A 116 -5.87 3.21 9.39
N TYR A 117 -4.65 3.62 9.67
CA TYR A 117 -4.22 3.95 11.02
C TYR A 117 -3.93 5.44 11.21
N ASN A 118 -4.36 5.96 12.35
CA ASN A 118 -4.11 7.33 12.76
C ASN A 118 -3.91 7.37 14.28
N THR A 119 -3.00 6.54 14.81
CA THR A 119 -2.79 6.36 16.24
C THR A 119 -1.65 7.20 16.81
N SER A 120 -0.85 7.83 15.96
CA SER A 120 0.29 8.67 16.39
C SER A 120 0.58 9.74 15.35
N HIS A 121 1.50 10.66 15.71
CA HIS A 121 1.96 11.73 14.79
C HIS A 121 2.76 11.21 13.59
N GLU A 122 3.14 9.96 13.60
CA GLU A 122 3.98 9.34 12.56
C GLU A 122 3.27 8.16 11.89
N ASP A 123 1.96 8.06 12.07
CA ASP A 123 1.16 6.98 11.51
C ASP A 123 0.77 7.24 10.05
N GLU A 124 0.01 6.32 9.47
CA GLU A 124 -0.35 6.32 8.03
C GLU A 124 -1.04 7.60 7.58
N VAL A 125 -1.99 8.12 8.37
CA VAL A 125 -2.67 9.38 8.03
C VAL A 125 -1.68 10.56 8.06
N ALA A 126 -0.81 10.60 9.05
CA ALA A 126 0.23 11.63 9.14
C ALA A 126 1.19 11.55 7.95
N PHE A 127 1.58 10.36 7.52
CA PHE A 127 2.41 10.16 6.33
C PHE A 127 1.79 10.83 5.10
N ILE A 128 0.49 10.64 4.88
CA ILE A 128 -0.20 11.25 3.74
C ILE A 128 -0.23 12.79 3.88
N LYS A 129 -0.60 13.29 5.06
CA LYS A 129 -0.73 14.73 5.29
C LYS A 129 0.60 15.48 5.23
N ASP A 130 1.69 14.84 5.65
CA ASP A 130 3.02 15.45 5.72
C ASP A 130 3.77 15.40 4.39
N ASN A 131 3.21 14.75 3.41
CA ASN A 131 3.76 14.62 2.07
C ASN A 131 2.77 15.10 1.00
#